data_69b0b001e7f39496359c8f6eb2bae2cb
#
_entry.id   69b0b001e7f39496359c8f6eb2bae2cb
#
_cell.length_a   1.000
_cell.length_b   1.000
_cell.length_c   1.000
_cell.angle_alpha   90.00
_cell.angle_beta   90.00
_cell.angle_gamma   90.00
#
_symmetry.space_group_name_H-M   'P 1'
#
loop_
_entity.id
_entity.type
_entity.pdbx_description
1 polymer ?
#
loop_
_entity_poly.entity_id
_entity_poly.type
_entity_poly.pdbx_seq_one_letter_code
_entity_poly.pdbx_strand_id
1 'polypeptide(L)'
;KRNSGLDAYGVLRLKPRDDGEKELLEIVEKPRDNPQSQLIAAGRYVFNPTVFEALDKTQRFGRELRLSDAIALLCRARAVCAREIKAMRFDVGSRAGLAAANAAYAMHFDKKRFLNELAEAGLDAAFFAR
;
A
#
# COMPACT_ATOMS: atom_id res chain seq x y z
N LYS A 1 -8.00 -16.36 -14.05
CA LYS A 1 -7.70 -16.26 -12.60
C LYS A 1 -7.57 -14.78 -12.33
N ARG A 2 -8.51 -14.19 -11.57
CA ARG A 2 -8.43 -12.79 -11.14
C ARG A 2 -7.16 -12.63 -10.31
N ASN A 3 -6.30 -11.72 -10.73
CA ASN A 3 -5.17 -11.28 -9.92
C ASN A 3 -5.71 -10.77 -8.59
N SER A 4 -5.10 -11.19 -7.52
CA SER A 4 -5.50 -11.01 -6.13
C SER A 4 -5.45 -9.53 -5.67
N GLY A 5 -6.16 -8.61 -6.35
CA GLY A 5 -6.26 -7.20 -5.96
C GLY A 5 -5.01 -6.36 -6.17
N LEU A 6 -3.99 -6.87 -6.85
CA LEU A 6 -2.74 -6.14 -7.15
C LEU A 6 -2.93 -5.05 -8.21
N ASP A 7 -3.97 -5.17 -9.01
CA ASP A 7 -4.41 -4.23 -10.04
C ASP A 7 -4.91 -2.87 -9.49
N ALA A 8 -5.04 -2.77 -8.15
CA ALA A 8 -5.39 -1.51 -7.48
C ALA A 8 -4.16 -0.71 -7.00
N TYR A 9 -2.96 -1.28 -7.06
CA TYR A 9 -1.75 -0.73 -6.42
C TYR A 9 -0.57 -0.64 -7.36
N GLY A 10 0.44 0.16 -6.96
CA GLY A 10 1.76 0.13 -7.55
C GLY A 10 2.50 -1.15 -7.12
N VAL A 11 2.80 -2.03 -8.06
CA VAL A 11 3.54 -3.28 -7.83
C VAL A 11 5.02 -3.06 -8.03
N LEU A 12 5.83 -3.59 -7.10
CA LEU A 12 7.27 -3.36 -7.02
C LEU A 12 8.04 -4.58 -7.51
N ARG A 13 9.09 -4.37 -8.32
CA ARG A 13 10.10 -5.37 -8.62
C ARG A 13 11.39 -5.00 -7.89
N LEU A 14 11.86 -5.89 -7.01
CA LEU A 14 13.00 -5.65 -6.14
C LEU A 14 14.16 -6.60 -6.47
N LYS A 15 15.37 -6.14 -6.16
CA LYS A 15 16.61 -6.94 -6.19
C LYS A 15 17.26 -6.88 -4.81
N PRO A 16 17.69 -8.01 -4.24
CA PRO A 16 18.51 -8.02 -3.04
C PRO A 16 19.82 -7.26 -3.27
N ARG A 17 20.32 -6.59 -2.22
CA ARG A 17 21.63 -5.95 -2.17
C ARG A 17 22.51 -6.66 -1.13
N ASP A 18 23.82 -6.50 -1.27
CA ASP A 18 24.80 -7.13 -0.37
C ASP A 18 24.74 -6.57 1.06
N ASP A 19 24.20 -5.36 1.23
CA ASP A 19 23.98 -4.69 2.53
C ASP A 19 22.70 -5.15 3.25
N GLY A 20 21.96 -6.11 2.69
CA GLY A 20 20.69 -6.63 3.25
C GLY A 20 19.46 -5.79 2.91
N GLU A 21 19.62 -4.64 2.27
CA GLU A 21 18.53 -3.83 1.75
C GLU A 21 18.05 -4.39 0.39
N LYS A 22 16.94 -3.87 -0.12
CA LYS A 22 16.41 -4.23 -1.44
C LYS A 22 16.43 -3.01 -2.35
N GLU A 23 17.03 -3.16 -3.51
CA GLU A 23 16.97 -2.14 -4.56
C GLU A 23 15.63 -2.21 -5.28
N LEU A 24 14.97 -1.08 -5.47
CA LEU A 24 13.77 -0.97 -6.30
C LEU A 24 14.19 -0.84 -7.76
N LEU A 25 13.94 -1.88 -8.53
CA LEU A 25 14.23 -1.89 -9.97
C LEU A 25 13.12 -1.25 -10.79
N GLU A 26 11.87 -1.46 -10.34
CA GLU A 26 10.70 -1.02 -11.09
C GLU A 26 9.49 -0.89 -10.17
N ILE A 27 8.64 0.08 -10.48
CA ILE A 27 7.29 0.22 -9.96
C ILE A 27 6.32 0.33 -11.14
N VAL A 28 5.30 -0.53 -11.16
CA VAL A 28 4.25 -0.53 -12.19
C VAL A 28 2.92 -0.20 -11.53
N GLU A 29 2.36 0.94 -11.88
CA GLU A 29 1.07 1.40 -11.36
C GLU A 29 -0.07 0.60 -11.97
N LYS A 30 -0.88 -0.04 -11.12
CA LYS A 30 -2.10 -0.77 -11.49
C LYS A 30 -1.90 -1.71 -12.70
N PRO A 31 -1.00 -2.70 -12.58
CA PRO A 31 -0.69 -3.60 -13.68
C PRO A 31 -1.95 -4.38 -14.12
N ARG A 32 -2.20 -4.41 -15.43
CA ARG A 32 -3.37 -5.12 -16.00
C ARG A 32 -3.15 -6.62 -16.09
N ASP A 33 -1.90 -7.03 -16.35
CA ASP A 33 -1.53 -8.41 -16.61
C ASP A 33 -0.32 -8.82 -15.77
N ASN A 34 -0.38 -10.06 -15.30
CA ASN A 34 0.68 -10.84 -14.65
C ASN A 34 1.76 -10.03 -13.90
N PRO A 35 1.44 -9.48 -12.72
CA PRO A 35 2.40 -8.68 -11.96
C PRO A 35 3.63 -9.54 -11.62
N GLN A 36 4.81 -9.00 -11.85
CA GLN A 36 6.11 -9.70 -11.66
C GLN A 36 6.43 -9.96 -10.19
N SER A 37 5.62 -9.46 -9.26
CA SER A 37 5.79 -9.65 -7.82
C SER A 37 4.46 -9.48 -7.10
N GLN A 38 4.41 -9.87 -5.82
CA GLN A 38 3.29 -9.63 -4.92
C GLN A 38 3.53 -8.46 -3.97
N LEU A 39 4.65 -7.76 -4.11
CA LEU A 39 5.00 -6.62 -3.28
C LEU A 39 4.36 -5.35 -3.84
N ILE A 40 3.70 -4.60 -2.98
CA ILE A 40 3.03 -3.36 -3.35
C ILE A 40 3.61 -2.16 -2.60
N ALA A 41 3.49 -0.98 -3.19
CA ALA A 41 3.86 0.26 -2.53
C ALA A 41 2.90 0.54 -1.35
N ALA A 42 3.46 0.66 -0.15
CA ALA A 42 2.68 0.86 1.08
C ALA A 42 2.28 2.33 1.33
N GLY A 43 2.64 3.24 0.43
CA GLY A 43 2.34 4.67 0.56
C GLY A 43 3.19 5.38 1.64
N ARG A 44 4.37 4.83 1.98
CA ARG A 44 5.35 5.47 2.88
C ARG A 44 6.65 5.65 2.14
N TYR A 45 7.05 6.91 1.99
CA TYR A 45 8.20 7.30 1.17
C TYR A 45 9.06 8.32 1.91
N VAL A 46 10.37 8.19 1.72
CA VAL A 46 11.36 9.20 2.11
C VAL A 46 12.17 9.53 0.87
N PHE A 47 12.15 10.78 0.46
CA PHE A 47 12.85 11.24 -0.72
C PHE A 47 13.79 12.39 -0.38
N ASN A 48 14.84 12.51 -1.15
CA ASN A 48 15.59 13.77 -1.23
C ASN A 48 14.89 14.74 -2.24
N PRO A 49 15.27 16.00 -2.30
CA PRO A 49 14.60 16.99 -3.16
C PRO A 49 14.57 16.66 -4.66
N THR A 50 15.41 15.75 -5.15
CA THR A 50 15.40 15.35 -6.57
C THR A 50 14.10 14.67 -7.02
N VAL A 51 13.24 14.28 -6.08
CA VAL A 51 11.89 13.79 -6.40
C VAL A 51 11.06 14.84 -7.13
N PHE A 52 11.21 16.12 -6.79
CA PHE A 52 10.48 17.21 -7.46
C PHE A 52 10.94 17.38 -8.90
N GLU A 53 12.24 17.28 -9.17
CA GLU A 53 12.76 17.27 -10.54
C GLU A 53 12.25 16.07 -11.35
N ALA A 54 12.10 14.91 -10.71
CA ALA A 54 11.53 13.74 -11.35
C ALA A 54 10.03 13.93 -11.63
N LEU A 55 9.28 14.52 -10.68
CA LEU A 55 7.86 14.84 -10.87
C LEU A 55 7.65 15.82 -12.04
N ASP A 56 8.47 16.84 -12.17
CA ASP A 56 8.38 17.80 -13.27
C ASP A 56 8.61 17.17 -14.65
N LYS A 57 9.36 16.06 -14.70
CA LYS A 57 9.64 15.29 -15.92
C LYS A 57 8.60 14.22 -16.22
N THR A 58 7.65 13.95 -15.30
CA THR A 58 6.60 12.96 -15.56
C THR A 58 5.49 13.52 -16.44
N GLN A 59 4.94 12.68 -17.31
CA GLN A 59 3.76 13.04 -18.08
C GLN A 59 2.52 13.02 -17.19
N ARG A 60 1.69 14.05 -17.33
CA ARG A 60 0.39 14.07 -16.66
C ARG A 60 -0.55 13.07 -17.35
N PHE A 61 -1.21 12.24 -16.56
CA PHE A 61 -2.28 11.39 -17.03
C PHE A 61 -3.62 12.11 -16.82
N GLY A 62 -4.07 12.84 -17.82
CA GLY A 62 -5.18 13.79 -17.65
C GLY A 62 -4.78 14.94 -16.71
N ARG A 63 -5.45 15.06 -15.56
CA ARG A 63 -5.12 16.03 -14.50
C ARG A 63 -4.23 15.46 -13.40
N GLU A 64 -3.96 14.17 -13.42
CA GLU A 64 -3.26 13.47 -12.34
C GLU A 64 -1.75 13.41 -12.61
N LEU A 65 -0.96 13.75 -11.59
CA LEU A 65 0.48 13.57 -11.55
C LEU A 65 0.77 12.35 -10.65
N ARG A 66 1.35 11.30 -11.21
CA ARG A 66 1.55 10.04 -10.49
C ARG A 66 2.95 9.98 -9.88
N LEU A 67 2.99 9.82 -8.58
CA LEU A 67 4.26 9.63 -7.86
C LEU A 67 4.99 8.36 -8.30
N SER A 68 4.28 7.30 -8.67
CA SER A 68 4.86 6.06 -9.20
C SER A 68 5.69 6.30 -10.47
N ASP A 69 5.28 7.22 -11.34
CA ASP A 69 6.02 7.55 -12.56
C ASP A 69 7.32 8.30 -12.23
N ALA A 70 7.29 9.21 -11.26
CA ALA A 70 8.50 9.89 -10.77
C ALA A 70 9.46 8.89 -10.09
N ILE A 71 8.95 7.96 -9.29
CA ILE A 71 9.75 6.88 -8.69
C ILE A 71 10.39 6.03 -9.79
N ALA A 72 9.66 5.68 -10.85
CA ALA A 72 10.20 4.94 -11.98
C ALA A 72 11.36 5.66 -12.67
N LEU A 73 11.29 6.99 -12.79
CA LEU A 73 12.41 7.81 -13.30
C LEU A 73 13.62 7.78 -12.35
N LEU A 74 13.39 7.88 -11.04
CA LEU A 74 14.45 7.81 -10.03
C LEU A 74 15.14 6.44 -10.03
N CYS A 75 14.39 5.35 -10.22
CA CYS A 75 14.96 4.00 -10.34
C CYS A 75 15.91 3.87 -11.53
N ARG A 76 15.64 4.56 -12.65
CA ARG A 76 16.53 4.56 -13.83
C ARG A 76 17.78 5.42 -13.65
N ALA A 77 17.67 6.50 -12.88
CA ALA A 77 18.74 7.47 -12.69
C ALA A 77 19.61 7.19 -11.46
N ARG A 78 19.03 6.58 -10.41
CA ARG A 78 19.67 6.38 -9.10
C ARG A 78 19.12 5.14 -8.42
N ALA A 79 19.92 4.55 -7.50
CA ALA A 79 19.44 3.49 -6.64
C ALA A 79 18.32 4.00 -5.71
N VAL A 80 17.16 3.40 -5.81
CA VAL A 80 16.03 3.59 -4.88
C VAL A 80 15.95 2.33 -4.04
N CYS A 81 16.01 2.47 -2.71
CA CYS A 81 15.88 1.34 -1.80
C CYS A 81 14.43 1.16 -1.37
N ALA A 82 14.03 -0.09 -1.16
CA ALA A 82 12.74 -0.44 -0.61
C ALA A 82 12.91 -1.34 0.61
N ARG A 83 12.16 -1.01 1.65
CA ARG A 83 12.09 -1.82 2.88
C ARG A 83 10.72 -2.45 3.01
N GLU A 84 10.68 -3.75 3.23
CA GLU A 84 9.45 -4.48 3.47
C GLU A 84 8.91 -4.18 4.87
N ILE A 85 7.64 -3.80 4.96
CA ILE A 85 6.95 -3.51 6.21
C ILE A 85 6.22 -4.77 6.66
N LYS A 86 6.60 -5.29 7.83
CA LYS A 86 5.92 -6.42 8.50
C LYS A 86 4.81 -5.91 9.41
N ALA A 87 3.84 -5.21 8.87
CA ALA A 87 2.70 -4.67 9.61
C ALA A 87 1.40 -4.90 8.85
N MET A 88 0.29 -4.92 9.58
CA MET A 88 -1.02 -4.94 8.94
C MET A 88 -1.23 -3.64 8.16
N ARG A 89 -1.70 -3.77 6.93
CA ARG A 89 -2.07 -2.66 6.07
C ARG A 89 -3.56 -2.72 5.79
N PHE A 90 -4.23 -1.59 5.88
CA PHE A 90 -5.62 -1.42 5.51
C PHE A 90 -5.74 -0.40 4.39
N ASP A 91 -6.56 -0.70 3.40
CA ASP A 91 -6.98 0.27 2.40
C ASP A 91 -8.27 0.93 2.89
N VAL A 92 -8.14 2.16 3.33
CA VAL A 92 -9.26 2.93 3.91
C VAL A 92 -10.04 3.73 2.86
N GLY A 93 -9.76 3.54 1.58
CA GLY A 93 -10.47 4.15 0.47
C GLY A 93 -11.89 3.62 0.26
N SER A 94 -12.25 2.53 0.93
CA SER A 94 -13.61 1.99 0.94
C SER A 94 -14.22 2.00 2.35
N ARG A 95 -15.56 2.02 2.45
CA ARG A 95 -16.26 1.95 3.75
C ARG A 95 -15.89 0.68 4.52
N ALA A 96 -15.81 -0.45 3.84
CA ALA A 96 -15.45 -1.73 4.44
C ALA A 96 -13.99 -1.73 4.93
N GLY A 97 -13.05 -1.19 4.14
CA GLY A 97 -11.65 -1.06 4.53
C GLY A 97 -11.46 -0.14 5.73
N LEU A 98 -12.18 1.00 5.78
CA LEU A 98 -12.16 1.90 6.93
C LEU A 98 -12.73 1.23 8.18
N ALA A 99 -13.87 0.52 8.07
CA ALA A 99 -14.46 -0.21 9.19
C ALA A 99 -13.51 -1.32 9.70
N ALA A 100 -12.89 -2.08 8.81
CA ALA A 100 -11.92 -3.11 9.16
C ALA A 100 -10.68 -2.52 9.88
N ALA A 101 -10.17 -1.38 9.41
CA ALA A 101 -9.05 -0.69 10.06
C ALA A 101 -9.41 -0.23 11.46
N ASN A 102 -10.58 0.40 11.65
CA ASN A 102 -11.05 0.84 12.96
C ASN A 102 -11.28 -0.34 13.91
N ALA A 103 -11.90 -1.42 13.44
CA ALA A 103 -12.11 -2.63 14.24
C ALA A 103 -10.77 -3.26 14.67
N ALA A 104 -9.81 -3.39 13.76
CA ALA A 104 -8.49 -3.91 14.08
C ALA A 104 -7.74 -3.03 15.09
N TYR A 105 -7.84 -1.70 14.95
CA TYR A 105 -7.26 -0.76 15.91
C TYR A 105 -7.91 -0.90 17.30
N ALA A 106 -9.24 -0.91 17.38
CA ALA A 106 -9.97 -1.07 18.61
C ALA A 106 -9.67 -2.41 19.30
N MET A 107 -9.61 -3.50 18.53
CA MET A 107 -9.23 -4.83 19.02
C MET A 107 -7.80 -4.89 19.56
N HIS A 108 -6.90 -4.09 19.03
CA HIS A 108 -5.50 -4.07 19.47
C HIS A 108 -5.31 -3.23 20.74
N PHE A 109 -5.92 -2.04 20.82
CA PHE A 109 -5.65 -1.06 21.86
C PHE A 109 -6.70 -1.03 22.98
N ASP A 110 -7.96 -1.41 22.71
CA ASP A 110 -9.07 -1.32 23.66
C ASP A 110 -10.11 -2.43 23.48
N LYS A 111 -9.63 -3.65 23.37
CA LYS A 111 -10.44 -4.83 23.05
C LYS A 111 -11.66 -4.98 23.93
N LYS A 112 -11.49 -4.85 25.27
CA LYS A 112 -12.57 -5.08 26.22
C LYS A 112 -13.72 -4.09 26.03
N ARG A 113 -13.38 -2.79 25.91
CA ARG A 113 -14.36 -1.74 25.69
C ARG A 113 -15.05 -1.91 24.33
N PHE A 114 -14.29 -2.17 23.29
CA PHE A 114 -14.84 -2.37 21.96
C PHE A 114 -15.86 -3.51 21.90
N LEU A 115 -15.57 -4.66 22.53
CA LEU A 115 -16.50 -5.79 22.58
C LEU A 115 -17.75 -5.49 23.41
N ASN A 116 -17.63 -4.75 24.49
CA ASN A 116 -18.79 -4.31 25.26
C ASN A 116 -19.70 -3.38 24.45
N GLU A 117 -19.15 -2.39 23.78
CA GLU A 117 -19.89 -1.46 22.92
C GLU A 117 -20.63 -2.20 21.79
N LEU A 118 -19.99 -3.22 21.18
CA LEU A 118 -20.64 -4.07 20.18
C LEU A 118 -21.82 -4.85 20.79
N ALA A 119 -21.64 -5.43 21.95
CA ALA A 119 -22.69 -6.20 22.63
C ALA A 119 -23.87 -5.32 23.03
N GLU A 120 -23.63 -4.10 23.56
CA GLU A 120 -24.65 -3.11 23.88
C GLU A 120 -25.42 -2.64 22.63
N ALA A 121 -24.75 -2.58 21.49
CA ALA A 121 -25.38 -2.28 20.18
C ALA A 121 -26.11 -3.49 19.57
N GLY A 122 -26.13 -4.67 20.20
CA GLY A 122 -26.74 -5.89 19.68
C GLY A 122 -25.96 -6.56 18.54
N LEU A 123 -24.68 -6.20 18.38
CA LEU A 123 -23.77 -6.74 17.36
C LEU A 123 -22.91 -7.87 17.96
N ASP A 124 -23.57 -8.86 18.51
CA ASP A 124 -22.91 -10.05 19.07
C ASP A 124 -22.65 -11.13 18.02
N ALA A 125 -22.14 -12.29 18.46
CA ALA A 125 -21.84 -13.42 17.57
C ALA A 125 -23.08 -13.93 16.82
N ALA A 126 -24.29 -13.80 17.39
CA ALA A 126 -25.53 -14.24 16.76
C ALA A 126 -25.94 -13.28 15.61
N PHE A 127 -25.62 -12.00 15.72
CA PHE A 127 -25.84 -11.02 14.65
C PHE A 127 -24.99 -11.34 13.41
N PHE A 128 -23.71 -11.68 13.60
CA PHE A 128 -22.79 -11.99 12.50
C PHE A 128 -22.96 -13.39 11.89
N ALA A 129 -23.75 -14.26 12.52
CA ALA A 129 -24.04 -15.60 12.03
C ALA A 129 -25.27 -15.67 11.08
N ARG A 130 -25.94 -14.55 10.84
CA ARG A 130 -27.10 -14.43 9.93
C ARG A 130 -26.66 -14.10 8.52
#